data_10f78719f42991b3eeb2d53e8bbf9329
#
_entry.id   10f78719f42991b3eeb2d53e8bbf9329
#
_cell.length_a   1.000
_cell.length_b   1.000
_cell.length_c   1.000
_cell.angle_alpha   90.00
_cell.angle_beta   90.00
_cell.angle_gamma   90.00
#
_symmetry.space_group_name_H-M   'P 1'
#
loop_
_entity.id
_entity.type
_entity.pdbx_description
1 polymer ?
#
loop_
_entity_poly.entity_id
_entity_poly.type
_entity_poly.pdbx_seq_one_letter_code
_entity_poly.pdbx_strand_id
1 'polypeptide(L)'
;VGFMTGEKRRSFIEGAAILTAAGMLAKAMGFVYRIFLTRIIGREGIGLYQVAYPIYTTLLVVSRSGIPIALAKLISDKISRGERKEAFQIFNVSRKLSFSVGLFFSILMILLAKPLTIIFKWGPDAFYPVAAIAPAIFFVSIMATYRGFFQGLQDMVPTAISQIVEQFVRMLTMISLAYILVRHSLSLAAAGATFGAVTGAIAGLFVLIFIYYKRRKKIWSFVREDPEAYPDKSRTREIIRDIASLAIPITIGALVQPLMNLVDTIIVPMRLLAGNITAEPMALFGELTGVAMTLVNFPTIITASLATSLVPSIAEAYALQEATQIKRRTQTGLRLTILISLPAAVGLYVLAEPLTTIIFAVPTAARILRITAWSVVFIGLQETSSAILN
;
A
#
# COMPACT_ATOMS: atom_id res chain seq x y z
N VAL A 1 4.44 -6.73 23.46
CA VAL A 1 4.40 -6.63 24.93
C VAL A 1 4.62 -8.00 25.53
N GLY A 2 4.01 -9.08 25.04
CA GLY A 2 4.18 -10.45 25.57
C GLY A 2 5.60 -11.02 25.45
N PHE A 3 6.41 -10.53 24.52
CA PHE A 3 7.78 -11.01 24.34
C PHE A 3 8.74 -10.50 25.42
N MET A 4 8.46 -9.32 25.99
CA MET A 4 9.33 -8.66 26.97
C MET A 4 8.89 -8.83 28.44
N THR A 5 7.69 -9.29 28.72
CA THR A 5 7.13 -9.27 30.08
C THR A 5 6.75 -10.64 30.65
N GLY A 6 6.99 -11.74 29.92
CA GLY A 6 6.54 -13.08 30.37
C GLY A 6 5.01 -13.23 30.40
N GLU A 7 4.24 -12.17 30.15
CA GLU A 7 2.81 -12.22 29.92
C GLU A 7 2.49 -13.03 28.66
N LYS A 8 1.42 -13.83 28.73
CA LYS A 8 0.96 -14.74 27.66
C LYS A 8 1.27 -14.18 26.28
N ARG A 9 2.17 -14.85 25.56
CA ARG A 9 2.46 -14.59 24.13
C ARG A 9 1.11 -14.43 23.43
N ARG A 10 0.77 -13.23 22.99
CA ARG A 10 -0.34 -13.07 22.04
C ARG A 10 -0.04 -14.00 20.89
N SER A 11 -0.94 -14.92 20.62
CA SER A 11 -0.76 -15.88 19.54
C SER A 11 -0.39 -15.11 18.25
N PHE A 12 0.49 -15.66 17.44
CA PHE A 12 0.79 -15.13 16.11
C PHE A 12 -0.49 -14.84 15.32
N ILE A 13 -1.51 -15.69 15.52
CA ILE A 13 -2.86 -15.55 14.93
C ILE A 13 -3.53 -14.25 15.39
N GLU A 14 -3.44 -13.89 16.70
CA GLU A 14 -4.01 -12.62 17.21
C GLU A 14 -3.29 -11.41 16.59
N GLY A 15 -1.98 -11.47 16.49
CA GLY A 15 -1.18 -10.41 15.85
C GLY A 15 -1.53 -10.22 14.38
N ALA A 16 -1.66 -11.31 13.63
CA ALA A 16 -2.08 -11.31 12.23
C ALA A 16 -3.51 -10.77 12.07
N ALA A 17 -4.44 -11.17 12.96
CA ALA A 17 -5.81 -10.67 12.96
C ALA A 17 -5.89 -9.16 13.22
N ILE A 18 -5.13 -8.64 14.18
CA ILE A 18 -5.04 -7.19 14.47
C ILE A 18 -4.52 -6.42 13.24
N LEU A 19 -3.47 -6.91 12.59
CA LEU A 19 -2.89 -6.26 11.42
C LEU A 19 -3.85 -6.29 10.22
N THR A 20 -4.55 -7.42 10.02
CA THR A 20 -5.56 -7.57 8.97
C THR A 20 -6.74 -6.62 9.20
N ALA A 21 -7.27 -6.56 10.43
CA ALA A 21 -8.35 -5.64 10.77
C ALA A 21 -7.94 -4.16 10.56
N ALA A 22 -6.72 -3.78 10.97
CA ALA A 22 -6.20 -2.44 10.72
C ALA A 22 -6.06 -2.14 9.21
N GLY A 23 -5.62 -3.12 8.42
CA GLY A 23 -5.53 -3.02 6.96
C GLY A 23 -6.89 -2.86 6.28
N MET A 24 -7.90 -3.61 6.73
CA MET A 24 -9.28 -3.48 6.22
C MET A 24 -9.87 -2.11 6.56
N LEU A 25 -9.70 -1.64 7.81
CA LEU A 25 -10.14 -0.31 8.22
C LEU A 25 -9.46 0.78 7.39
N ALA A 26 -8.15 0.66 7.16
CA ALA A 26 -7.40 1.59 6.31
C ALA A 26 -7.92 1.62 4.87
N LYS A 27 -8.27 0.47 4.29
CA LYS A 27 -8.89 0.39 2.94
C LYS A 27 -10.28 1.01 2.92
N ALA A 28 -11.12 0.77 3.94
CA ALA A 28 -12.44 1.38 4.05
C ALA A 28 -12.35 2.90 4.16
N MET A 29 -11.44 3.43 4.99
CA MET A 29 -11.13 4.86 5.04
C MET A 29 -10.67 5.38 3.69
N GLY A 30 -9.86 4.59 2.97
CA GLY A 30 -9.40 4.86 1.61
C GLY A 30 -10.54 5.02 0.61
N PHE A 31 -11.57 4.21 0.69
CA PHE A 31 -12.77 4.35 -0.13
C PHE A 31 -13.57 5.60 0.22
N VAL A 32 -13.81 5.84 1.51
CA VAL A 32 -14.60 6.97 1.99
C VAL A 32 -13.99 8.31 1.57
N TYR A 33 -12.69 8.52 1.80
CA TYR A 33 -12.08 9.80 1.42
C TYR A 33 -12.14 10.06 -0.09
N ARG A 34 -12.09 9.01 -0.91
CA ARG A 34 -12.14 9.13 -2.36
C ARG A 34 -13.48 9.68 -2.86
N ILE A 35 -14.56 9.33 -2.17
CA ILE A 35 -15.89 9.92 -2.43
C ILE A 35 -15.87 11.43 -2.22
N PHE A 36 -15.41 11.87 -1.03
CA PHE A 36 -15.35 13.30 -0.72
C PHE A 36 -14.39 14.05 -1.65
N LEU A 37 -13.22 13.48 -1.91
CA LEU A 37 -12.24 14.07 -2.80
C LEU A 37 -12.81 14.30 -4.20
N THR A 38 -13.47 13.28 -4.79
CA THR A 38 -14.05 13.38 -6.13
C THR A 38 -15.12 14.47 -6.18
N ARG A 39 -15.91 14.62 -5.15
CA ARG A 39 -16.94 15.69 -5.07
C ARG A 39 -16.34 17.09 -4.96
N ILE A 40 -15.16 17.23 -4.35
CA ILE A 40 -14.48 18.51 -4.16
C ILE A 40 -13.75 18.94 -5.43
N ILE A 41 -12.95 18.05 -6.04
CA ILE A 41 -12.07 18.40 -7.16
C ILE A 41 -12.59 17.95 -8.52
N GLY A 42 -13.72 17.26 -8.56
CA GLY A 42 -14.35 16.79 -9.80
C GLY A 42 -13.53 15.75 -10.57
N ARG A 43 -14.00 15.40 -11.76
CA ARG A 43 -13.40 14.34 -12.61
C ARG A 43 -11.98 14.68 -13.10
N GLU A 44 -11.74 15.93 -13.48
CA GLU A 44 -10.45 16.39 -13.96
C GLU A 44 -9.40 16.44 -12.82
N GLY A 45 -9.78 16.99 -11.66
CA GLY A 45 -8.90 17.02 -10.49
C GLY A 45 -8.54 15.63 -10.00
N ILE A 46 -9.47 14.66 -10.07
CA ILE A 46 -9.18 13.25 -9.80
C ILE A 46 -8.21 12.69 -10.84
N GLY A 47 -8.30 13.06 -12.10
CA GLY A 47 -7.34 12.67 -13.13
C GLY A 47 -5.92 13.13 -12.78
N LEU A 48 -5.75 14.41 -12.42
CA LEU A 48 -4.47 14.96 -11.96
C LEU A 48 -3.93 14.27 -10.71
N TYR A 49 -4.81 13.98 -9.76
CA TYR A 49 -4.46 13.21 -8.57
C TYR A 49 -3.98 11.78 -8.93
N GLN A 50 -4.68 11.09 -9.82
CA GLN A 50 -4.39 9.72 -10.20
C GLN A 50 -3.11 9.55 -11.04
N VAL A 51 -2.68 10.59 -11.76
CA VAL A 51 -1.40 10.58 -12.50
C VAL A 51 -0.20 10.51 -11.54
N ALA A 52 -0.27 11.17 -10.38
CA ALA A 52 0.84 11.18 -9.42
C ALA A 52 1.04 9.83 -8.72
N TYR A 53 -0.02 9.09 -8.50
CA TYR A 53 0.02 7.88 -7.66
C TYR A 53 0.82 6.71 -8.24
N PRO A 54 0.71 6.32 -9.52
CA PRO A 54 1.49 5.21 -10.08
C PRO A 54 2.99 5.45 -10.09
N ILE A 55 3.43 6.69 -10.34
CA ILE A 55 4.85 7.04 -10.24
C ILE A 55 5.31 6.90 -8.79
N TYR A 56 4.58 7.52 -7.87
CA TYR A 56 4.84 7.44 -6.45
C TYR A 56 4.89 6.01 -5.95
N THR A 57 3.89 5.17 -6.28
CA THR A 57 3.83 3.78 -5.80
C THR A 57 4.94 2.93 -6.39
N THR A 58 5.34 3.15 -7.65
CA THR A 58 6.47 2.45 -8.27
C THR A 58 7.78 2.76 -7.55
N LEU A 59 8.11 4.05 -7.36
CA LEU A 59 9.31 4.46 -6.63
C LEU A 59 9.25 4.04 -5.15
N LEU A 60 8.07 4.10 -4.55
CA LEU A 60 7.86 3.67 -3.18
C LEU A 60 8.10 2.17 -3.01
N VAL A 61 7.63 1.33 -3.94
CA VAL A 61 7.86 -0.11 -3.90
C VAL A 61 9.34 -0.41 -4.03
N VAL A 62 10.06 0.24 -4.94
CA VAL A 62 11.53 0.11 -5.05
C VAL A 62 12.23 0.50 -3.75
N SER A 63 11.79 1.58 -3.12
CA SER A 63 12.48 2.13 -1.93
C SER A 63 12.21 1.36 -0.63
N ARG A 64 11.07 0.62 -0.53
CA ARG A 64 10.66 0.05 0.75
C ARG A 64 10.14 -1.38 0.74
N SER A 65 9.68 -1.94 -0.39
CA SER A 65 8.74 -3.08 -0.36
C SER A 65 9.29 -4.33 0.33
N GLY A 66 10.50 -4.75 0.01
CA GLY A 66 11.12 -5.92 0.62
C GLY A 66 11.71 -5.68 2.02
N ILE A 67 11.96 -4.42 2.41
CA ILE A 67 12.69 -4.09 3.64
C ILE A 67 11.96 -4.55 4.91
N PRO A 68 10.64 -4.28 5.13
CA PRO A 68 9.97 -4.71 6.35
C PRO A 68 9.95 -6.22 6.51
N ILE A 69 9.75 -6.95 5.42
CA ILE A 69 9.65 -8.42 5.43
C ILE A 69 11.03 -9.04 5.70
N ALA A 70 12.07 -8.56 4.99
CA ALA A 70 13.44 -9.00 5.21
C ALA A 70 13.89 -8.72 6.65
N LEU A 71 13.60 -7.50 7.13
CA LEU A 71 13.97 -7.07 8.47
C LEU A 71 13.24 -7.88 9.54
N ALA A 72 11.94 -8.11 9.39
CA ALA A 72 11.16 -8.92 10.31
C ALA A 72 11.70 -10.36 10.41
N LYS A 73 12.05 -10.96 9.26
CA LYS A 73 12.63 -12.29 9.20
C LYS A 73 14.01 -12.34 9.89
N LEU A 74 14.93 -11.45 9.52
CA LEU A 74 16.30 -11.43 10.07
C LEU A 74 16.29 -11.15 11.57
N ILE A 75 15.49 -10.19 12.04
CA ILE A 75 15.37 -9.88 13.47
C ILE A 75 14.78 -11.07 14.24
N SER A 76 13.70 -11.68 13.72
CA SER A 76 13.08 -12.81 14.38
C SER A 76 14.02 -14.01 14.48
N ASP A 77 14.79 -14.31 13.42
CA ASP A 77 15.80 -15.36 13.42
C ASP A 77 16.89 -15.11 14.48
N LYS A 78 17.47 -13.91 14.49
CA LYS A 78 18.49 -13.52 15.45
C LYS A 78 18.02 -13.58 16.91
N ILE A 79 16.80 -13.13 17.17
CA ILE A 79 16.19 -13.20 18.51
C ILE A 79 15.95 -14.65 18.93
N SER A 80 15.51 -15.53 18.02
CA SER A 80 15.28 -16.93 18.33
C SER A 80 16.55 -17.69 18.72
N ARG A 81 17.71 -17.23 18.21
CA ARG A 81 19.05 -17.75 18.56
C ARG A 81 19.65 -17.11 19.79
N GLY A 82 18.99 -16.10 20.39
CA GLY A 82 19.53 -15.34 21.52
C GLY A 82 20.42 -14.17 21.13
N GLU A 83 20.75 -13.98 19.86
CA GLU A 83 21.64 -12.96 19.29
C GLU A 83 20.96 -11.58 19.23
N ARG A 84 20.57 -11.04 20.39
CA ARG A 84 19.72 -9.83 20.50
C ARG A 84 20.45 -8.56 20.06
N LYS A 85 21.75 -8.47 20.31
CA LYS A 85 22.61 -7.33 19.90
C LYS A 85 22.75 -7.26 18.38
N GLU A 86 22.87 -8.42 17.69
CA GLU A 86 22.89 -8.47 16.24
C GLU A 86 21.53 -8.05 15.65
N ALA A 87 20.41 -8.52 16.21
CA ALA A 87 19.08 -8.08 15.81
C ALA A 87 18.93 -6.55 15.87
N PHE A 88 19.48 -5.93 16.91
CA PHE A 88 19.45 -4.48 17.06
C PHE A 88 20.41 -3.76 16.10
N GLN A 89 21.55 -4.35 15.79
CA GLN A 89 22.47 -3.83 14.77
C GLN A 89 21.82 -3.86 13.38
N ILE A 90 21.13 -4.95 13.02
CA ILE A 90 20.37 -5.06 11.78
C ILE A 90 19.35 -3.92 11.68
N PHE A 91 18.59 -3.65 12.75
CA PHE A 91 17.66 -2.53 12.79
C PHE A 91 18.35 -1.17 12.54
N ASN A 92 19.48 -0.91 13.19
CA ASN A 92 20.21 0.36 13.05
C ASN A 92 20.80 0.55 11.64
N VAL A 93 21.33 -0.52 11.04
CA VAL A 93 21.83 -0.51 9.65
C VAL A 93 20.67 -0.27 8.68
N SER A 94 19.56 -0.99 8.85
CA SER A 94 18.36 -0.82 8.01
C SER A 94 17.79 0.59 8.09
N ARG A 95 17.80 1.21 9.27
CA ARG A 95 17.32 2.58 9.46
C ARG A 95 18.15 3.59 8.66
N LYS A 96 19.50 3.44 8.68
CA LYS A 96 20.40 4.28 7.88
C LYS A 96 20.22 4.04 6.38
N LEU A 97 20.08 2.78 5.97
CA LEU A 97 19.83 2.40 4.59
C LEU A 97 18.52 3.00 4.09
N SER A 98 17.42 2.82 4.83
CA SER A 98 16.10 3.35 4.45
C SER A 98 16.07 4.88 4.43
N PHE A 99 16.82 5.55 5.30
CA PHE A 99 17.00 7.00 5.25
C PHE A 99 17.64 7.43 3.92
N SER A 100 18.79 6.82 3.55
CA SER A 100 19.52 7.18 2.33
C SER A 100 18.73 6.82 1.07
N VAL A 101 18.14 5.63 1.00
CA VAL A 101 17.35 5.16 -0.15
C VAL A 101 16.06 5.99 -0.29
N GLY A 102 15.36 6.23 0.83
CA GLY A 102 14.13 7.03 0.82
C GLY A 102 14.39 8.48 0.39
N LEU A 103 15.48 9.08 0.88
CA LEU A 103 15.89 10.44 0.49
C LEU A 103 16.25 10.50 -1.00
N PHE A 104 17.03 9.54 -1.48
CA PHE A 104 17.40 9.45 -2.90
C PHE A 104 16.18 9.39 -3.81
N PHE A 105 15.23 8.46 -3.55
CA PHE A 105 14.04 8.32 -4.39
C PHE A 105 13.05 9.49 -4.24
N SER A 106 12.99 10.12 -3.07
CA SER A 106 12.20 11.34 -2.86
C SER A 106 12.73 12.50 -3.71
N ILE A 107 14.03 12.75 -3.66
CA ILE A 107 14.69 13.79 -4.49
C ILE A 107 14.57 13.45 -5.97
N LEU A 108 14.82 12.19 -6.34
CA LEU A 108 14.68 11.73 -7.73
C LEU A 108 13.28 12.03 -8.28
N MET A 109 12.23 11.72 -7.51
CA MET A 109 10.86 11.98 -7.92
C MET A 109 10.58 13.48 -8.12
N ILE A 110 11.10 14.35 -7.23
CA ILE A 110 10.97 15.81 -7.39
C ILE A 110 11.66 16.28 -8.67
N LEU A 111 12.88 15.80 -8.92
CA LEU A 111 13.64 16.17 -10.12
C LEU A 111 12.97 15.67 -11.41
N LEU A 112 12.38 14.48 -11.36
CA LEU A 112 11.68 13.88 -12.49
C LEU A 112 10.26 14.45 -12.70
N ALA A 113 9.66 15.12 -11.73
CA ALA A 113 8.28 15.60 -11.80
C ALA A 113 8.02 16.44 -13.08
N LYS A 114 8.82 17.45 -13.34
CA LYS A 114 8.67 18.31 -14.53
C LYS A 114 8.99 17.58 -15.85
N PRO A 115 10.12 16.85 -16.01
CA PRO A 115 10.38 16.04 -17.20
C PRO A 115 9.28 15.06 -17.55
N LEU A 116 8.74 14.34 -16.56
CA LEU A 116 7.70 13.34 -16.79
C LEU A 116 6.40 13.97 -17.30
N THR A 117 5.98 15.11 -16.74
CA THR A 117 4.76 15.80 -17.20
C THR A 117 4.86 16.27 -18.65
N ILE A 118 6.06 16.67 -19.09
CA ILE A 118 6.33 17.09 -20.47
C ILE A 118 6.38 15.88 -21.41
N ILE A 119 7.17 14.86 -21.07
CA ILE A 119 7.38 13.67 -21.92
C ILE A 119 6.06 12.92 -22.15
N PHE A 120 5.27 12.74 -21.09
CA PHE A 120 4.01 12.01 -21.17
C PHE A 120 2.79 12.88 -21.53
N LYS A 121 3.01 14.15 -21.81
CA LYS A 121 1.95 15.09 -22.23
C LYS A 121 0.76 15.16 -21.26
N TRP A 122 1.02 15.08 -19.95
CA TRP A 122 -0.04 15.18 -18.93
C TRP A 122 -0.52 16.61 -18.66
N GLY A 123 0.15 17.59 -19.28
CA GLY A 123 -0.09 19.01 -19.06
C GLY A 123 0.70 19.58 -17.87
N PRO A 124 0.84 20.91 -17.82
CA PRO A 124 1.61 21.60 -16.77
C PRO A 124 1.01 21.41 -15.38
N ASP A 125 -0.30 21.22 -15.30
CA ASP A 125 -1.04 21.08 -14.05
C ASP A 125 -0.71 19.79 -13.28
N ALA A 126 -0.25 18.75 -13.96
CA ALA A 126 0.15 17.49 -13.34
C ALA A 126 1.48 17.60 -12.54
N PHE A 127 2.29 18.66 -12.77
CA PHE A 127 3.54 18.86 -12.03
C PHE A 127 3.31 18.97 -10.52
N TYR A 128 2.35 19.78 -10.09
CA TYR A 128 2.15 20.07 -8.66
C TYR A 128 1.76 18.84 -7.84
N PRO A 129 0.78 17.97 -8.25
CA PRO A 129 0.46 16.75 -7.52
C PRO A 129 1.63 15.76 -7.49
N VAL A 130 2.40 15.64 -8.58
CA VAL A 130 3.57 14.74 -8.64
C VAL A 130 4.68 15.21 -7.70
N ALA A 131 4.97 16.52 -7.67
CA ALA A 131 5.98 17.06 -6.78
C ALA A 131 5.54 17.02 -5.31
N ALA A 132 4.26 17.29 -5.03
CA ALA A 132 3.72 17.34 -3.67
C ALA A 132 3.76 15.99 -2.95
N ILE A 133 3.60 14.86 -3.65
CA ILE A 133 3.61 13.52 -3.03
C ILE A 133 5.03 12.98 -2.80
N ALA A 134 6.05 13.51 -3.50
CA ALA A 134 7.40 12.97 -3.50
C ALA A 134 8.04 12.82 -2.11
N PRO A 135 7.90 13.78 -1.16
CA PRO A 135 8.46 13.64 0.18
C PRO A 135 7.90 12.44 0.96
N ALA A 136 6.71 11.93 0.60
CA ALA A 136 6.14 10.77 1.26
C ALA A 136 7.04 9.53 1.14
N ILE A 137 7.80 9.37 0.03
CA ILE A 137 8.71 8.24 -0.18
C ILE A 137 9.73 8.18 0.96
N PHE A 138 10.31 9.31 1.31
CA PHE A 138 11.29 9.41 2.41
C PHE A 138 10.71 8.93 3.75
N PHE A 139 9.58 9.50 4.16
CA PHE A 139 8.97 9.17 5.45
C PHE A 139 8.46 7.73 5.50
N VAL A 140 7.86 7.23 4.42
CA VAL A 140 7.36 5.86 4.35
C VAL A 140 8.49 4.84 4.35
N SER A 141 9.64 5.13 3.73
CA SER A 141 10.81 4.24 3.75
C SER A 141 11.35 4.06 5.17
N ILE A 142 11.46 5.13 5.95
CA ILE A 142 11.87 5.06 7.34
C ILE A 142 10.82 4.32 8.18
N MET A 143 9.54 4.64 7.98
CA MET A 143 8.42 4.00 8.67
C MET A 143 8.40 2.49 8.45
N ALA A 144 8.73 2.02 7.23
CA ALA A 144 8.82 0.62 6.88
C ALA A 144 9.85 -0.13 7.75
N THR A 145 10.98 0.49 8.05
CA THR A 145 12.01 -0.09 8.94
C THR A 145 11.49 -0.27 10.36
N TYR A 146 10.82 0.73 10.92
CA TYR A 146 10.22 0.59 12.26
C TYR A 146 9.12 -0.47 12.30
N ARG A 147 8.29 -0.57 11.26
CA ARG A 147 7.27 -1.63 11.14
C ARG A 147 7.94 -3.00 11.09
N GLY A 148 8.97 -3.18 10.25
CA GLY A 148 9.73 -4.43 10.17
C GLY A 148 10.38 -4.81 11.50
N PHE A 149 10.92 -3.83 12.24
CA PHE A 149 11.48 -4.05 13.57
C PHE A 149 10.45 -4.59 14.57
N PHE A 150 9.28 -3.93 14.71
CA PHE A 150 8.25 -4.40 15.61
C PHE A 150 7.65 -5.76 15.19
N GLN A 151 7.48 -5.98 13.89
CA GLN A 151 7.05 -7.28 13.35
C GLN A 151 8.07 -8.38 13.63
N GLY A 152 9.37 -8.10 13.51
CA GLY A 152 10.44 -9.02 13.89
C GLY A 152 10.46 -9.35 15.38
N LEU A 153 10.02 -8.43 16.23
CA LEU A 153 9.76 -8.67 17.65
C LEU A 153 8.42 -9.40 17.91
N GLN A 154 7.69 -9.79 16.86
CA GLN A 154 6.35 -10.38 16.95
C GLN A 154 5.31 -9.48 17.64
N ASP A 155 5.53 -8.16 17.63
CA ASP A 155 4.59 -7.16 18.16
C ASP A 155 3.94 -6.39 16.99
N MET A 156 2.74 -6.80 16.62
CA MET A 156 2.00 -6.22 15.48
C MET A 156 1.23 -4.94 15.85
N VAL A 157 1.03 -4.68 17.14
CA VAL A 157 0.22 -3.55 17.63
C VAL A 157 0.77 -2.19 17.19
N PRO A 158 2.08 -1.88 17.31
CA PRO A 158 2.63 -0.61 16.84
C PRO A 158 2.40 -0.40 15.35
N THR A 159 2.56 -1.46 14.55
CA THR A 159 2.31 -1.41 13.10
C THR A 159 0.85 -1.09 12.80
N ALA A 160 -0.10 -1.76 13.47
CA ALA A 160 -1.53 -1.54 13.28
C ALA A 160 -1.95 -0.12 13.65
N ILE A 161 -1.51 0.38 14.82
CA ILE A 161 -1.81 1.75 15.27
C ILE A 161 -1.23 2.78 14.27
N SER A 162 0.02 2.60 13.85
CA SER A 162 0.67 3.50 12.89
C SER A 162 -0.09 3.54 11.56
N GLN A 163 -0.65 2.42 11.11
CA GLN A 163 -1.39 2.32 9.86
C GLN A 163 -2.73 3.04 9.93
N ILE A 164 -3.45 2.92 11.05
CA ILE A 164 -4.72 3.62 11.27
C ILE A 164 -4.48 5.12 11.35
N VAL A 165 -3.50 5.56 12.16
CA VAL A 165 -3.18 7.00 12.31
C VAL A 165 -2.69 7.60 10.99
N GLU A 166 -1.84 6.89 10.26
CA GLU A 166 -1.41 7.30 8.92
C GLU A 166 -2.59 7.59 8.00
N GLN A 167 -3.55 6.66 7.92
CA GLN A 167 -4.70 6.81 7.03
C GLN A 167 -5.67 7.90 7.52
N PHE A 168 -5.87 8.02 8.81
CA PHE A 168 -6.73 9.05 9.39
C PHE A 168 -6.19 10.46 9.10
N VAL A 169 -4.91 10.70 9.39
CA VAL A 169 -4.26 12.00 9.12
C VAL A 169 -4.21 12.28 7.63
N ARG A 170 -3.89 11.28 6.80
CA ARG A 170 -3.92 11.39 5.34
C ARG A 170 -5.30 11.86 4.86
N MET A 171 -6.37 11.21 5.31
CA MET A 171 -7.74 11.53 4.93
C MET A 171 -8.10 12.96 5.32
N LEU A 172 -7.83 13.37 6.57
CA LEU A 172 -8.13 14.72 7.05
C LEU A 172 -7.37 15.77 6.23
N THR A 173 -6.06 15.61 6.06
CA THR A 173 -5.24 16.57 5.33
C THR A 173 -5.65 16.67 3.86
N MET A 174 -5.89 15.52 3.23
CA MET A 174 -6.29 15.43 1.82
C MET A 174 -7.59 16.18 1.56
N ILE A 175 -8.63 15.94 2.36
CA ILE A 175 -9.93 16.60 2.22
C ILE A 175 -9.81 18.09 2.53
N SER A 176 -9.15 18.45 3.65
CA SER A 176 -9.01 19.85 4.06
C SER A 176 -8.23 20.68 3.03
N LEU A 177 -7.07 20.19 2.59
CA LEU A 177 -6.26 20.94 1.61
C LEU A 177 -6.93 20.99 0.23
N ALA A 178 -7.57 19.90 -0.23
CA ALA A 178 -8.32 19.92 -1.47
C ALA A 178 -9.45 20.99 -1.41
N TYR A 179 -10.22 21.02 -0.31
CA TYR A 179 -11.32 21.96 -0.14
C TYR A 179 -10.86 23.44 -0.07
N ILE A 180 -9.73 23.69 0.57
CA ILE A 180 -9.18 25.05 0.69
C ILE A 180 -8.59 25.49 -0.68
N LEU A 181 -7.81 24.62 -1.32
CA LEU A 181 -7.02 24.97 -2.49
C LEU A 181 -7.82 24.95 -3.81
N VAL A 182 -8.98 24.27 -3.86
CA VAL A 182 -9.83 24.26 -5.06
C VAL A 182 -10.31 25.66 -5.45
N ARG A 183 -10.37 26.58 -4.51
CA ARG A 183 -10.71 27.98 -4.76
C ARG A 183 -9.63 28.76 -5.51
N HIS A 184 -8.39 28.28 -5.49
CA HIS A 184 -7.25 28.91 -6.17
C HIS A 184 -7.00 28.27 -7.54
N SER A 185 -6.79 26.96 -7.58
CA SER A 185 -6.69 26.20 -8.82
C SER A 185 -6.95 24.71 -8.57
N LEU A 186 -7.41 24.01 -9.61
CA LEU A 186 -7.64 22.58 -9.58
C LEU A 186 -6.33 21.79 -9.38
N SER A 187 -5.25 22.27 -10.00
CA SER A 187 -3.92 21.71 -9.87
C SER A 187 -3.38 21.77 -8.43
N LEU A 188 -3.56 22.89 -7.74
CA LEU A 188 -3.20 23.05 -6.33
C LEU A 188 -4.07 22.20 -5.42
N ALA A 189 -5.37 22.07 -5.74
CA ALA A 189 -6.26 21.18 -4.98
C ALA A 189 -5.82 19.71 -5.09
N ALA A 190 -5.47 19.24 -6.28
CA ALA A 190 -4.92 17.91 -6.50
C ALA A 190 -3.57 17.74 -5.79
N ALA A 191 -2.71 18.75 -5.78
CA ALA A 191 -1.45 18.74 -5.04
C ALA A 191 -1.68 18.66 -3.53
N GLY A 192 -2.62 19.44 -2.99
CA GLY A 192 -3.01 19.36 -1.59
C GLY A 192 -3.55 17.97 -1.20
N ALA A 193 -4.34 17.36 -2.10
CA ALA A 193 -4.81 16.00 -1.93
C ALA A 193 -3.66 15.00 -1.89
N THR A 194 -2.69 15.07 -2.82
CA THR A 194 -1.54 14.16 -2.83
C THR A 194 -0.60 14.40 -1.65
N PHE A 195 -0.45 15.64 -1.17
CA PHE A 195 0.33 15.98 0.02
C PHE A 195 -0.20 15.31 1.29
N GLY A 196 -1.47 14.93 1.34
CA GLY A 196 -2.03 14.11 2.40
C GLY A 196 -1.26 12.80 2.64
N ALA A 197 -0.60 12.25 1.61
CA ALA A 197 0.27 11.09 1.79
C ALA A 197 1.53 11.40 2.61
N VAL A 198 2.06 12.62 2.49
CA VAL A 198 3.22 13.09 3.26
C VAL A 198 2.86 13.25 4.73
N THR A 199 1.79 13.97 5.02
CA THR A 199 1.34 14.21 6.40
C THR A 199 0.94 12.93 7.11
N GLY A 200 0.24 12.02 6.40
CA GLY A 200 -0.08 10.69 6.89
C GLY A 200 1.17 9.88 7.23
N ALA A 201 2.17 9.87 6.33
CA ALA A 201 3.43 9.17 6.56
C ALA A 201 4.21 9.74 7.76
N ILE A 202 4.24 11.06 7.91
CA ILE A 202 4.85 11.72 9.07
C ILE A 202 4.14 11.29 10.37
N ALA A 203 2.81 11.32 10.39
CA ALA A 203 2.03 10.93 11.56
C ALA A 203 2.22 9.46 11.93
N GLY A 204 2.18 8.55 10.94
CA GLY A 204 2.43 7.12 11.16
C GLY A 204 3.85 6.83 11.64
N LEU A 205 4.85 7.52 11.10
CA LEU A 205 6.24 7.44 11.55
C LEU A 205 6.40 7.98 12.98
N PHE A 206 5.79 9.12 13.29
CA PHE A 206 5.82 9.71 14.62
C PHE A 206 5.28 8.75 15.68
N VAL A 207 4.15 8.08 15.42
CA VAL A 207 3.59 7.05 16.31
C VAL A 207 4.59 5.94 16.59
N LEU A 208 5.25 5.41 15.55
CA LEU A 208 6.23 4.34 15.71
C LEU A 208 7.46 4.77 16.49
N ILE A 209 7.98 5.97 16.20
CA ILE A 209 9.10 6.57 16.92
C ILE A 209 8.72 6.80 18.39
N PHE A 210 7.54 7.35 18.66
CA PHE A 210 7.04 7.56 20.02
C PHE A 210 6.93 6.25 20.80
N ILE A 211 6.35 5.20 20.21
CA ILE A 211 6.25 3.89 20.85
C ILE A 211 7.66 3.30 21.08
N TYR A 212 8.56 3.43 20.12
CA TYR A 212 9.95 2.98 20.25
C TYR A 212 10.65 3.66 21.43
N TYR A 213 10.58 4.99 21.53
CA TYR A 213 11.22 5.73 22.65
C TYR A 213 10.54 5.44 23.99
N LYS A 214 9.22 5.34 24.05
CA LYS A 214 8.50 4.97 25.27
C LYS A 214 8.93 3.58 25.79
N ARG A 215 9.24 2.65 24.88
CA ARG A 215 9.68 1.30 25.22
C ARG A 215 11.20 1.14 25.24
N ARG A 216 11.96 2.21 25.00
CA ARG A 216 13.41 2.18 24.87
C ARG A 216 14.10 1.49 26.04
N LYS A 217 13.71 1.79 27.28
CA LYS A 217 14.32 1.17 28.48
C LYS A 217 14.17 -0.36 28.47
N LYS A 218 12.97 -0.86 28.13
CA LYS A 218 12.69 -2.30 28.02
C LYS A 218 13.45 -2.96 26.85
N ILE A 219 13.55 -2.27 25.73
CA ILE A 219 14.30 -2.76 24.57
C ILE A 219 15.80 -2.86 24.91
N TRP A 220 16.34 -1.84 25.57
CA TRP A 220 17.78 -1.84 25.95
C TRP A 220 18.09 -2.84 27.06
N SER A 221 17.22 -3.05 28.07
CA SER A 221 17.42 -4.12 29.05
C SER A 221 17.44 -5.48 28.37
N PHE A 222 16.48 -5.74 27.47
CA PHE A 222 16.44 -6.97 26.69
C PHE A 222 17.70 -7.20 25.84
N VAL A 223 18.25 -6.16 25.20
CA VAL A 223 19.49 -6.25 24.42
C VAL A 223 20.73 -6.48 25.30
N ARG A 224 20.76 -5.88 26.51
CA ARG A 224 21.90 -6.01 27.44
C ARG A 224 21.99 -7.39 28.10
N GLU A 225 20.89 -8.13 28.19
CA GLU A 225 20.88 -9.50 28.72
C GLU A 225 21.58 -10.50 27.79
N ASP A 226 21.95 -10.10 26.58
CA ASP A 226 22.73 -10.90 25.65
C ASP A 226 24.19 -11.00 26.15
N PRO A 227 24.71 -12.23 26.45
CA PRO A 227 26.06 -12.41 26.96
C PRO A 227 27.16 -12.16 25.91
N GLU A 228 26.78 -12.18 24.61
CA GLU A 228 27.76 -12.00 23.54
C GLU A 228 28.33 -10.57 23.48
N ALA A 229 29.56 -10.44 22.95
CA ALA A 229 30.13 -9.14 22.66
C ALA A 229 29.30 -8.39 21.60
N TYR A 230 29.36 -7.04 21.64
CA TYR A 230 28.74 -6.26 20.57
C TYR A 230 29.36 -6.66 19.23
N PRO A 231 28.49 -6.97 18.21
CA PRO A 231 29.00 -7.37 16.91
C PRO A 231 29.85 -6.26 16.28
N ASP A 232 30.93 -6.67 15.63
CA ASP A 232 31.88 -5.75 15.00
C ASP A 232 31.15 -4.88 13.93
N LYS A 233 31.55 -3.62 13.86
CA LYS A 233 31.05 -2.68 12.84
C LYS A 233 31.43 -3.11 11.41
N SER A 234 32.44 -3.96 11.24
CA SER A 234 32.81 -4.55 9.95
C SER A 234 31.70 -5.36 9.29
N ARG A 235 30.78 -5.95 10.06
CA ARG A 235 29.62 -6.72 9.56
C ARG A 235 28.53 -5.88 8.89
N THR A 236 28.65 -4.53 8.84
CA THR A 236 27.63 -3.68 8.18
C THR A 236 27.40 -4.06 6.73
N ARG A 237 28.45 -4.42 5.99
CA ARG A 237 28.35 -4.85 4.58
C ARG A 237 27.63 -6.19 4.44
N GLU A 238 27.87 -7.12 5.33
CA GLU A 238 27.20 -8.42 5.39
C GLU A 238 25.70 -8.23 5.67
N ILE A 239 25.36 -7.42 6.66
CA ILE A 239 23.96 -7.10 7.00
C ILE A 239 23.23 -6.47 5.80
N ILE A 240 23.86 -5.53 5.10
CA ILE A 240 23.27 -4.92 3.89
C ILE A 240 23.06 -5.99 2.81
N ARG A 241 24.02 -6.88 2.61
CA ARG A 241 23.92 -7.98 1.65
C ARG A 241 22.76 -8.93 2.01
N ASP A 242 22.62 -9.28 3.29
CA ASP A 242 21.56 -10.18 3.76
C ASP A 242 20.19 -9.54 3.59
N ILE A 243 20.06 -8.25 3.94
CA ILE A 243 18.82 -7.50 3.71
C ILE A 243 18.51 -7.46 2.20
N ALA A 244 19.50 -7.13 1.36
CA ALA A 244 19.30 -7.02 -0.08
C ALA A 244 18.93 -8.36 -0.71
N SER A 245 19.56 -9.47 -0.30
CA SER A 245 19.27 -10.82 -0.82
C SER A 245 17.82 -11.26 -0.58
N LEU A 246 17.22 -10.82 0.51
CA LEU A 246 15.81 -11.08 0.83
C LEU A 246 14.88 -10.02 0.24
N ALA A 247 15.26 -8.73 0.32
CA ALA A 247 14.40 -7.63 -0.08
C ALA A 247 14.26 -7.52 -1.61
N ILE A 248 15.31 -7.77 -2.39
CA ILE A 248 15.28 -7.59 -3.85
C ILE A 248 14.28 -8.52 -4.53
N PRO A 249 14.26 -9.84 -4.31
CA PRO A 249 13.27 -10.72 -4.93
C PRO A 249 11.83 -10.34 -4.58
N ILE A 250 11.59 -10.00 -3.30
CA ILE A 250 10.27 -9.54 -2.83
C ILE A 250 9.86 -8.24 -3.53
N THR A 251 10.80 -7.30 -3.68
CA THR A 251 10.55 -6.02 -4.36
C THR A 251 10.24 -6.22 -5.84
N ILE A 252 10.97 -7.10 -6.53
CA ILE A 252 10.72 -7.41 -7.95
C ILE A 252 9.30 -7.95 -8.13
N GLY A 253 8.88 -8.91 -7.30
CA GLY A 253 7.51 -9.42 -7.34
C GLY A 253 6.45 -8.35 -7.06
N ALA A 254 6.72 -7.47 -6.09
CA ALA A 254 5.81 -6.39 -5.73
C ALA A 254 5.73 -5.25 -6.77
N LEU A 255 6.70 -5.14 -7.68
CA LEU A 255 6.74 -4.10 -8.72
C LEU A 255 5.77 -4.33 -9.87
N VAL A 256 5.34 -5.56 -10.11
CA VAL A 256 4.49 -5.90 -11.27
C VAL A 256 3.25 -5.01 -11.34
N GLN A 257 2.48 -4.94 -10.26
CA GLN A 257 1.23 -4.17 -10.24
C GLN A 257 1.45 -2.64 -10.37
N PRO A 258 2.37 -2.01 -9.62
CA PRO A 258 2.70 -0.59 -9.81
C PRO A 258 3.18 -0.25 -11.22
N LEU A 259 4.00 -1.12 -11.85
CA LEU A 259 4.45 -0.91 -13.21
C LEU A 259 3.30 -1.00 -14.22
N MET A 260 2.38 -1.94 -14.08
CA MET A 260 1.17 -1.99 -14.91
C MET A 260 0.35 -0.71 -14.78
N ASN A 261 0.10 -0.26 -13.55
CA ASN A 261 -0.62 0.99 -13.32
C ASN A 261 0.11 2.22 -13.89
N LEU A 262 1.45 2.22 -13.86
CA LEU A 262 2.26 3.28 -14.44
C LEU A 262 2.14 3.28 -15.97
N VAL A 263 2.20 2.11 -16.60
CA VAL A 263 2.00 1.96 -18.05
C VAL A 263 0.62 2.47 -18.47
N ASP A 264 -0.43 2.11 -17.74
CA ASP A 264 -1.79 2.61 -18.00
C ASP A 264 -1.88 4.14 -17.86
N THR A 265 -1.23 4.69 -16.84
CA THR A 265 -1.19 6.15 -16.61
C THR A 265 -0.48 6.91 -17.72
N ILE A 266 0.48 6.28 -18.39
CA ILE A 266 1.19 6.87 -19.53
C ILE A 266 0.38 6.68 -20.81
N ILE A 267 -0.02 5.44 -21.10
CA ILE A 267 -0.59 5.09 -22.41
C ILE A 267 -2.00 5.62 -22.58
N VAL A 268 -2.86 5.52 -21.56
CA VAL A 268 -4.27 5.87 -21.71
C VAL A 268 -4.48 7.34 -22.07
N PRO A 269 -3.95 8.34 -21.32
CA PRO A 269 -4.10 9.74 -21.68
C PRO A 269 -3.46 10.09 -23.03
N MET A 270 -2.28 9.53 -23.33
CA MET A 270 -1.60 9.77 -24.61
C MET A 270 -2.41 9.26 -25.81
N ARG A 271 -3.05 8.09 -25.71
CA ARG A 271 -3.88 7.54 -26.80
C ARG A 271 -5.19 8.28 -26.97
N LEU A 272 -5.80 8.73 -25.89
CA LEU A 272 -7.00 9.58 -25.95
C LEU A 272 -6.71 10.90 -26.68
N LEU A 273 -5.55 11.52 -26.45
CA LEU A 273 -5.10 12.71 -27.17
C LEU A 273 -4.81 12.41 -28.65
N ALA A 274 -4.01 11.39 -28.93
CA ALA A 274 -3.57 11.05 -30.28
C ALA A 274 -4.73 10.63 -31.20
N GLY A 275 -5.76 10.00 -30.65
CA GLY A 275 -6.95 9.58 -31.37
C GLY A 275 -8.01 10.68 -31.53
N ASN A 276 -7.77 11.89 -31.06
CA ASN A 276 -8.76 12.99 -31.01
C ASN A 276 -10.11 12.57 -30.41
N ILE A 277 -10.08 11.60 -29.46
CA ILE A 277 -11.30 11.03 -28.87
C ILE A 277 -11.95 12.04 -27.92
N THR A 278 -11.13 12.89 -27.28
CA THR A 278 -11.58 13.91 -26.34
C THR A 278 -10.57 15.06 -26.22
N ALA A 279 -11.09 16.24 -25.92
CA ALA A 279 -10.27 17.39 -25.52
C ALA A 279 -9.85 17.31 -24.03
N GLU A 280 -10.48 16.41 -23.24
CA GLU A 280 -10.27 16.30 -21.79
C GLU A 280 -9.78 14.89 -21.37
N PRO A 281 -8.58 14.46 -21.79
CA PRO A 281 -8.10 13.09 -21.51
C PRO A 281 -7.89 12.83 -20.03
N MET A 282 -7.52 13.86 -19.24
CA MET A 282 -7.36 13.72 -17.79
C MET A 282 -8.70 13.49 -17.07
N ALA A 283 -9.78 14.11 -17.55
CA ALA A 283 -11.11 13.89 -16.99
C ALA A 283 -11.58 12.44 -17.21
N LEU A 284 -11.43 11.91 -18.45
CA LEU A 284 -11.78 10.51 -18.74
C LEU A 284 -10.87 9.52 -17.98
N PHE A 285 -9.58 9.81 -17.83
CA PHE A 285 -8.68 9.01 -17.03
C PHE A 285 -9.09 9.02 -15.55
N GLY A 286 -9.51 10.17 -15.04
CA GLY A 286 -10.04 10.32 -13.69
C GLY A 286 -11.36 9.55 -13.48
N GLU A 287 -12.25 9.57 -14.45
CA GLU A 287 -13.50 8.77 -14.42
C GLU A 287 -13.22 7.27 -14.38
N LEU A 288 -12.26 6.80 -15.18
CA LEU A 288 -11.87 5.39 -15.20
C LEU A 288 -11.21 4.98 -13.88
N THR A 289 -10.12 5.65 -13.51
CA THR A 289 -9.25 5.20 -12.41
C THR A 289 -9.72 5.67 -11.03
N GLY A 290 -10.31 6.87 -10.98
CA GLY A 290 -10.76 7.49 -9.74
C GLY A 290 -12.18 7.14 -9.34
N VAL A 291 -13.09 6.94 -10.29
CA VAL A 291 -14.49 6.65 -10.02
C VAL A 291 -14.81 5.19 -10.29
N ALA A 292 -14.73 4.73 -11.54
CA ALA A 292 -15.15 3.39 -11.93
C ALA A 292 -14.33 2.29 -11.23
N MET A 293 -13.00 2.36 -11.30
CA MET A 293 -12.13 1.37 -10.64
C MET A 293 -12.22 1.42 -9.11
N THR A 294 -12.59 2.55 -8.52
CA THR A 294 -12.84 2.63 -7.08
C THR A 294 -14.05 1.81 -6.67
N LEU A 295 -15.14 1.88 -7.45
CA LEU A 295 -16.34 1.07 -7.24
C LEU A 295 -16.09 -0.41 -7.52
N VAL A 296 -15.33 -0.73 -8.58
CA VAL A 296 -14.93 -2.10 -8.93
C VAL A 296 -14.07 -2.73 -7.82
N ASN A 297 -13.12 -1.97 -7.25
CA ASN A 297 -12.23 -2.47 -6.20
C ASN A 297 -12.91 -2.65 -4.83
N PHE A 298 -14.11 -2.14 -4.61
CA PHE A 298 -14.79 -2.29 -3.32
C PHE A 298 -15.24 -3.74 -3.07
N PRO A 299 -15.96 -4.43 -3.98
CA PRO A 299 -16.29 -5.85 -3.80
C PRO A 299 -15.06 -6.76 -3.76
N THR A 300 -13.97 -6.40 -4.43
CA THR A 300 -12.75 -7.23 -4.45
C THR A 300 -12.06 -7.31 -3.08
N ILE A 301 -12.35 -6.41 -2.14
CA ILE A 301 -11.87 -6.53 -0.74
C ILE A 301 -12.37 -7.82 -0.10
N ILE A 302 -13.59 -8.26 -0.43
CA ILE A 302 -14.20 -9.48 0.11
C ILE A 302 -13.54 -10.70 -0.52
N THR A 303 -13.33 -10.70 -1.85
CA THR A 303 -12.66 -11.81 -2.55
C THR A 303 -11.19 -11.95 -2.15
N ALA A 304 -10.48 -10.85 -1.93
CA ALA A 304 -9.12 -10.86 -1.40
C ALA A 304 -9.03 -11.46 0.01
N SER A 305 -10.00 -11.16 0.86
CA SER A 305 -10.08 -11.75 2.20
C SER A 305 -10.33 -13.26 2.15
N LEU A 306 -11.21 -13.70 1.25
CA LEU A 306 -11.45 -15.13 0.99
C LEU A 306 -10.18 -15.81 0.47
N ALA A 307 -9.50 -15.22 -0.51
CA ALA A 307 -8.26 -15.71 -1.08
C ALA A 307 -7.19 -15.89 0.01
N THR A 308 -7.01 -14.89 0.89
CA THR A 308 -6.05 -14.94 1.99
C THR A 308 -6.34 -16.08 2.97
N SER A 309 -7.61 -16.41 3.21
CA SER A 309 -8.00 -17.52 4.08
C SER A 309 -7.79 -18.90 3.47
N LEU A 310 -7.76 -18.99 2.15
CA LEU A 310 -7.53 -20.26 1.43
C LEU A 310 -6.05 -20.70 1.48
N VAL A 311 -5.10 -19.77 1.53
CA VAL A 311 -3.66 -20.06 1.53
C VAL A 311 -3.28 -21.08 2.63
N PRO A 312 -3.53 -20.82 3.95
CA PRO A 312 -3.16 -21.76 4.99
C PRO A 312 -3.94 -23.07 4.91
N SER A 313 -5.22 -22.99 4.49
CA SER A 313 -6.07 -24.15 4.34
C SER A 313 -5.55 -25.13 3.27
N ILE A 314 -5.11 -24.60 2.11
CA ILE A 314 -4.56 -25.43 1.03
C ILE A 314 -3.17 -25.92 1.37
N ALA A 315 -2.33 -25.08 2.00
CA ALA A 315 -0.99 -25.46 2.43
C ALA A 315 -1.02 -26.64 3.43
N GLU A 316 -1.99 -26.67 4.36
CA GLU A 316 -2.22 -27.78 5.27
C GLU A 316 -2.55 -29.08 4.52
N ALA A 317 -3.52 -29.05 3.58
CA ALA A 317 -3.90 -30.21 2.79
C ALA A 317 -2.76 -30.70 1.88
N TYR A 318 -1.93 -29.77 1.38
CA TYR A 318 -0.75 -30.10 0.59
C TYR A 318 0.33 -30.79 1.44
N ALA A 319 0.60 -30.29 2.64
CA ALA A 319 1.55 -30.90 3.57
C ALA A 319 1.14 -32.32 3.98
N LEU A 320 -0.17 -32.60 4.08
CA LEU A 320 -0.74 -33.91 4.38
C LEU A 320 -0.89 -34.79 3.12
N GLN A 321 -0.52 -34.33 1.94
CA GLN A 321 -0.65 -35.01 0.65
C GLN A 321 -2.10 -35.44 0.32
N GLU A 322 -3.10 -34.72 0.84
CA GLU A 322 -4.52 -35.01 0.64
C GLU A 322 -5.07 -34.37 -0.64
N ALA A 323 -4.79 -34.95 -1.81
CA ALA A 323 -5.20 -34.44 -3.12
C ALA A 323 -6.72 -34.15 -3.22
N THR A 324 -7.55 -35.00 -2.59
CA THR A 324 -9.01 -34.84 -2.57
C THR A 324 -9.43 -33.56 -1.81
N GLN A 325 -8.78 -33.26 -0.70
CA GLN A 325 -9.04 -32.05 0.08
C GLN A 325 -8.57 -30.79 -0.65
N ILE A 326 -7.40 -30.85 -1.28
CA ILE A 326 -6.89 -29.75 -2.13
C ILE A 326 -7.94 -29.43 -3.20
N LYS A 327 -8.40 -30.45 -3.96
CA LYS A 327 -9.43 -30.26 -4.99
C LYS A 327 -10.71 -29.66 -4.43
N ARG A 328 -11.21 -30.19 -3.30
CA ARG A 328 -12.44 -29.71 -2.65
C ARG A 328 -12.31 -28.27 -2.18
N ARG A 329 -11.21 -27.91 -1.50
CA ARG A 329 -10.94 -26.55 -0.99
C ARG A 329 -10.81 -25.55 -2.15
N THR A 330 -10.09 -25.93 -3.22
CA THR A 330 -9.97 -25.14 -4.47
C THR A 330 -11.35 -24.90 -5.11
N GLN A 331 -12.14 -25.93 -5.31
CA GLN A 331 -13.48 -25.81 -5.89
C GLN A 331 -14.40 -24.93 -5.03
N THR A 332 -14.34 -25.08 -3.72
CA THR A 332 -15.12 -24.25 -2.78
C THR A 332 -14.70 -22.78 -2.86
N GLY A 333 -13.40 -22.52 -2.86
CA GLY A 333 -12.85 -21.16 -2.99
C GLY A 333 -13.30 -20.48 -4.28
N LEU A 334 -13.15 -21.14 -5.43
CA LEU A 334 -13.57 -20.60 -6.72
C LEU A 334 -15.10 -20.39 -6.79
N ARG A 335 -15.91 -21.33 -6.24
CA ARG A 335 -17.38 -21.18 -6.18
C ARG A 335 -17.78 -19.97 -5.34
N LEU A 336 -17.19 -19.80 -4.15
CA LEU A 336 -17.49 -18.66 -3.29
C LEU A 336 -17.07 -17.33 -3.94
N THR A 337 -15.93 -17.31 -4.64
CA THR A 337 -15.49 -16.14 -5.39
C THR A 337 -16.50 -15.75 -6.46
N ILE A 338 -16.99 -16.69 -7.26
CA ILE A 338 -18.00 -16.42 -8.29
C ILE A 338 -19.33 -16.01 -7.65
N LEU A 339 -19.74 -16.68 -6.56
CA LEU A 339 -20.99 -16.36 -5.85
C LEU A 339 -21.02 -14.93 -5.30
N ILE A 340 -19.86 -14.39 -4.94
CA ILE A 340 -19.72 -13.01 -4.43
C ILE A 340 -19.52 -12.02 -5.59
N SER A 341 -18.61 -12.33 -6.51
CA SER A 341 -18.18 -11.38 -7.55
C SER A 341 -19.22 -11.19 -8.66
N LEU A 342 -19.97 -12.25 -9.03
CA LEU A 342 -20.96 -12.15 -10.11
C LEU A 342 -22.15 -11.27 -9.74
N PRO A 343 -22.82 -11.44 -8.57
CA PRO A 343 -23.87 -10.50 -8.15
C PRO A 343 -23.35 -9.07 -7.98
N ALA A 344 -22.11 -8.91 -7.48
CA ALA A 344 -21.49 -7.59 -7.37
C ALA A 344 -21.27 -6.93 -8.73
N ALA A 345 -20.78 -7.67 -9.73
CA ALA A 345 -20.61 -7.17 -11.10
C ALA A 345 -21.95 -6.76 -11.72
N VAL A 346 -23.00 -7.60 -11.59
CA VAL A 346 -24.34 -7.28 -12.07
C VAL A 346 -24.92 -6.06 -11.35
N GLY A 347 -24.74 -5.99 -10.02
CA GLY A 347 -25.18 -4.84 -9.22
C GLY A 347 -24.51 -3.54 -9.66
N LEU A 348 -23.20 -3.55 -9.87
CA LEU A 348 -22.45 -2.39 -10.38
C LEU A 348 -22.87 -2.01 -11.80
N TYR A 349 -23.17 -2.99 -12.66
CA TYR A 349 -23.64 -2.74 -14.02
C TYR A 349 -25.02 -2.05 -14.03
N VAL A 350 -25.99 -2.60 -13.29
CA VAL A 350 -27.36 -2.10 -13.24
C VAL A 350 -27.42 -0.76 -12.51
N LEU A 351 -26.73 -0.63 -11.40
CA LEU A 351 -26.71 0.57 -10.56
C LEU A 351 -25.61 1.58 -10.96
N ALA A 352 -24.99 1.44 -12.14
CA ALA A 352 -23.87 2.28 -12.54
C ALA A 352 -24.20 3.78 -12.47
N GLU A 353 -25.34 4.19 -13.00
CA GLU A 353 -25.74 5.59 -13.03
C GLU A 353 -26.07 6.16 -11.64
N PRO A 354 -26.92 5.54 -10.79
CA PRO A 354 -27.15 6.03 -9.46
C PRO A 354 -25.88 6.02 -8.60
N LEU A 355 -25.00 5.02 -8.72
CA LEU A 355 -23.76 4.95 -7.95
C LEU A 355 -22.77 6.08 -8.32
N THR A 356 -22.58 6.33 -9.61
CA THR A 356 -21.66 7.40 -10.06
C THR A 356 -22.24 8.80 -9.80
N THR A 357 -23.54 8.97 -9.90
CA THR A 357 -24.21 10.26 -9.71
C THR A 357 -24.38 10.59 -8.21
N ILE A 358 -24.94 9.66 -7.43
CA ILE A 358 -25.25 9.93 -6.03
C ILE A 358 -24.01 9.91 -5.16
N ILE A 359 -23.09 8.92 -5.38
CA ILE A 359 -21.92 8.78 -4.53
C ILE A 359 -20.84 9.77 -4.94
N PHE A 360 -20.49 9.84 -6.23
CA PHE A 360 -19.32 10.60 -6.71
C PHE A 360 -19.67 11.94 -7.38
N ALA A 361 -20.93 12.20 -7.69
CA ALA A 361 -21.39 13.36 -8.46
C ALA A 361 -20.76 13.45 -9.87
N VAL A 362 -20.49 12.28 -10.51
CA VAL A 362 -19.88 12.16 -11.84
C VAL A 362 -20.73 11.22 -12.70
N PRO A 363 -21.87 11.66 -13.24
CA PRO A 363 -22.79 10.79 -14.01
C PRO A 363 -22.14 10.24 -15.29
N THR A 364 -21.19 10.96 -15.89
CA THR A 364 -20.48 10.56 -17.11
C THR A 364 -19.67 9.26 -16.92
N ALA A 365 -19.21 8.97 -15.71
CA ALA A 365 -18.49 7.73 -15.38
C ALA A 365 -19.35 6.46 -15.42
N ALA A 366 -20.71 6.59 -15.51
CA ALA A 366 -21.62 5.44 -15.53
C ALA A 366 -21.36 4.50 -16.71
N ARG A 367 -21.06 5.06 -17.89
CA ARG A 367 -20.74 4.28 -19.09
C ARG A 367 -19.48 3.45 -18.90
N ILE A 368 -18.44 4.05 -18.30
CA ILE A 368 -17.18 3.39 -18.02
C ILE A 368 -17.39 2.30 -16.96
N LEU A 369 -18.16 2.59 -15.90
CA LEU A 369 -18.47 1.62 -14.86
C LEU A 369 -19.24 0.41 -15.39
N ARG A 370 -20.20 0.57 -16.29
CA ARG A 370 -20.91 -0.57 -16.89
C ARG A 370 -19.96 -1.54 -17.60
N ILE A 371 -18.95 -1.01 -18.30
CA ILE A 371 -17.95 -1.85 -18.98
C ILE A 371 -17.01 -2.52 -17.95
N THR A 372 -16.50 -1.74 -17.01
CA THR A 372 -15.51 -2.21 -16.04
C THR A 372 -16.09 -3.05 -14.91
N ALA A 373 -17.41 -3.03 -14.68
CA ALA A 373 -18.07 -3.83 -13.65
C ALA A 373 -17.75 -5.33 -13.76
N TRP A 374 -17.66 -5.86 -14.97
CA TRP A 374 -17.35 -7.27 -15.21
C TRP A 374 -15.93 -7.67 -14.78
N SER A 375 -15.01 -6.71 -14.68
CA SER A 375 -13.65 -6.98 -14.18
C SER A 375 -13.62 -7.46 -12.73
N VAL A 376 -14.66 -7.19 -11.93
CA VAL A 376 -14.80 -7.71 -10.56
C VAL A 376 -14.68 -9.24 -10.52
N VAL A 377 -15.30 -9.93 -11.47
CA VAL A 377 -15.28 -11.39 -11.56
C VAL A 377 -13.87 -11.89 -11.88
N PHE A 378 -13.22 -11.27 -12.86
CA PHE A 378 -11.87 -11.67 -13.28
C PHE A 378 -10.82 -11.35 -12.22
N ILE A 379 -10.90 -10.20 -11.56
CA ILE A 379 -10.01 -9.84 -10.45
C ILE A 379 -10.18 -10.82 -9.29
N GLY A 380 -11.42 -11.13 -8.90
CA GLY A 380 -11.69 -12.10 -7.84
C GLY A 380 -11.15 -13.49 -8.16
N LEU A 381 -11.33 -13.97 -9.39
CA LEU A 381 -10.77 -15.25 -9.84
C LEU A 381 -9.25 -15.23 -9.86
N GLN A 382 -8.63 -14.15 -10.31
CA GLN A 382 -7.18 -13.98 -10.30
C GLN A 382 -6.62 -14.04 -8.86
N GLU A 383 -7.20 -13.29 -7.92
CA GLU A 383 -6.77 -13.28 -6.51
C GLU A 383 -6.88 -14.67 -5.89
N THR A 384 -8.02 -15.34 -6.10
CA THR A 384 -8.26 -16.68 -5.57
C THR A 384 -7.32 -17.72 -6.20
N SER A 385 -7.10 -17.68 -7.52
CA SER A 385 -6.17 -18.58 -8.20
C SER A 385 -4.73 -18.35 -7.77
N SER A 386 -4.31 -17.09 -7.60
CA SER A 386 -2.98 -16.76 -7.07
C SER A 386 -2.78 -17.29 -5.65
N ALA A 387 -3.80 -17.20 -4.80
CA ALA A 387 -3.75 -17.73 -3.44
C ALA A 387 -3.69 -19.28 -3.37
N ILE A 388 -4.27 -19.95 -4.38
CA ILE A 388 -4.20 -21.42 -4.49
C ILE A 388 -2.82 -21.91 -4.94
N LEU A 389 -2.13 -21.11 -5.78
CA LEU A 389 -0.82 -21.47 -6.35
C LEU A 389 0.37 -21.10 -5.46
N ASN A 390 0.18 -20.21 -4.47
CA ASN A 390 1.20 -19.80 -3.50
C ASN A 390 1.21 -20.70 -2.25
#